data_1723b611488ffa741d4b4ce0af5d501a
#
_entry.id   1723b611488ffa741d4b4ce0af5d501a
#
_cell.length_a   1.000
_cell.length_b   1.000
_cell.length_c   1.000
_cell.angle_alpha   90.00
_cell.angle_beta   90.00
_cell.angle_gamma   90.00
#
_symmetry.space_group_name_H-M   'P 1'
#
loop_
_entity.id
_entity.type
_entity.pdbx_description
1 polymer ?
#
loop_
_entity_poly.entity_id
_entity_poly.type
_entity_poly.pdbx_seq_one_letter_code
_entity_poly.pdbx_strand_id
1 'polypeptide(L)'
;MKTRRTILAMLTIVMSMPLFAQSDDTGLWGELNVEKKLNKRWTAGLGAEYRNRDDMKTNDRFSVGADVTYKINNWLKASTGYWLLDDHRYKVNDSGKKYADYWGLRHRVHVSLTASQSFGKFTVSLRERWQYTYRPEKTVQRYKTKDDSEADEHTYSGKGKNVWRNRLQVKYKATSVFRPYVRAESYVGKGLEKMRYAAGTEIRINKRHSFDVKYLYQHLYDDEDNEGDRHILGLGYTLSL
;
A
#
# COMPACT_ATOMS: atom_id res chain seq x y z
N MET A 1 10.86 -12.32 32.22
CA MET A 1 11.01 -13.58 31.45
C MET A 1 9.85 -13.88 30.50
N LYS A 2 8.59 -13.63 30.85
CA LYS A 2 7.42 -13.91 29.96
C LYS A 2 7.44 -13.11 28.64
N THR A 3 7.85 -11.83 28.66
CA THR A 3 7.87 -10.96 27.47
C THR A 3 8.92 -11.38 26.43
N ARG A 4 10.09 -11.90 26.83
CA ARG A 4 11.11 -12.42 25.89
C ARG A 4 10.64 -13.68 25.16
N ARG A 5 9.91 -14.57 25.86
CA ARG A 5 9.33 -15.79 25.25
C ARG A 5 8.23 -15.47 24.24
N THR A 6 7.41 -14.45 24.52
CA THR A 6 6.36 -14.01 23.59
C THR A 6 6.93 -13.36 22.33
N ILE A 7 8.02 -12.59 22.46
CA ILE A 7 8.72 -11.98 21.31
C ILE A 7 9.38 -13.09 20.45
N LEU A 8 10.02 -14.06 21.08
CA LEU A 8 10.64 -15.18 20.37
C LEU A 8 9.60 -16.04 19.64
N ALA A 9 8.46 -16.33 20.28
CA ALA A 9 7.35 -17.07 19.67
C ALA A 9 6.70 -16.30 18.50
N MET A 10 6.59 -14.97 18.57
CA MET A 10 6.12 -14.15 17.43
C MET A 10 7.13 -14.11 16.29
N LEU A 11 8.43 -14.06 16.59
CA LEU A 11 9.49 -14.12 15.56
C LEU A 11 9.51 -15.46 14.85
N THR A 12 9.31 -16.58 15.58
CA THR A 12 9.22 -17.92 14.97
C THR A 12 7.98 -18.11 14.13
N ILE A 13 6.84 -17.54 14.49
CA ILE A 13 5.60 -17.59 13.67
C ILE A 13 5.78 -16.81 12.36
N VAL A 14 6.50 -15.69 12.36
CA VAL A 14 6.81 -14.94 11.14
C VAL A 14 7.82 -15.69 10.25
N MET A 15 8.73 -16.45 10.84
CA MET A 15 9.72 -17.25 10.10
C MET A 15 9.20 -18.62 9.62
N SER A 16 8.09 -19.10 10.19
CA SER A 16 7.49 -20.41 9.81
C SER A 16 6.35 -20.27 8.79
N MET A 17 6.13 -19.08 8.21
CA MET A 17 5.24 -18.97 7.06
C MET A 17 5.84 -19.80 5.93
N PRO A 18 5.13 -20.82 5.42
CA PRO A 18 5.66 -21.60 4.31
C PRO A 18 5.93 -20.64 3.16
N LEU A 19 7.15 -20.66 2.64
CA LEU A 19 7.48 -20.13 1.34
C LEU A 19 6.62 -20.91 0.33
N PHE A 20 5.43 -20.40 0.04
CA PHE A 20 4.66 -20.87 -1.09
C PHE A 20 5.37 -20.34 -2.34
N ALA A 21 6.47 -21.02 -2.66
CA ALA A 21 7.20 -20.82 -3.87
C ALA A 21 6.53 -21.61 -4.96
N GLN A 22 5.73 -20.97 -5.81
CA GLN A 22 5.70 -21.46 -7.19
C GLN A 22 5.20 -20.52 -8.27
N SER A 23 4.66 -19.33 -7.95
CA SER A 23 4.35 -18.32 -8.99
C SER A 23 4.15 -16.89 -8.45
N ASP A 24 4.15 -16.73 -7.12
CA ASP A 24 3.80 -15.47 -6.50
C ASP A 24 5.05 -14.61 -6.31
N ASP A 25 4.97 -13.35 -6.70
CA ASP A 25 6.03 -12.35 -6.53
C ASP A 25 6.21 -11.96 -5.05
N THR A 26 7.46 -11.69 -4.65
CA THR A 26 7.76 -11.15 -3.33
C THR A 26 8.23 -9.70 -3.42
N GLY A 27 7.76 -8.86 -2.48
CA GLY A 27 8.08 -7.43 -2.44
C GLY A 27 8.30 -6.88 -1.04
N LEU A 28 9.04 -5.77 -0.99
CA LEU A 28 9.22 -4.95 0.20
C LEU A 28 8.55 -3.58 -0.01
N TRP A 29 7.72 -3.16 0.95
CA TRP A 29 7.12 -1.83 0.97
C TRP A 29 7.58 -1.05 2.18
N GLY A 30 8.20 0.11 1.94
CA GLY A 30 8.61 1.06 2.96
C GLY A 30 7.64 2.24 3.02
N GLU A 31 7.22 2.66 4.21
CA GLU A 31 6.30 3.79 4.41
C GLU A 31 6.87 4.74 5.48
N LEU A 32 6.97 6.02 5.17
CA LEU A 32 7.34 7.09 6.10
C LEU A 32 6.19 8.07 6.21
N ASN A 33 5.76 8.37 7.44
CA ASN A 33 4.66 9.30 7.68
C ASN A 33 5.04 10.31 8.75
N VAL A 34 4.68 11.56 8.54
CA VAL A 34 4.76 12.63 9.53
C VAL A 34 3.35 13.19 9.70
N GLU A 35 2.83 13.15 10.91
CA GLU A 35 1.50 13.65 11.25
C GLU A 35 1.60 14.79 12.25
N LYS A 36 0.86 15.87 12.03
CA LYS A 36 0.76 17.01 12.93
C LYS A 36 -0.70 17.26 13.31
N LYS A 37 -0.99 17.23 14.60
CA LYS A 37 -2.29 17.66 15.13
C LYS A 37 -2.34 19.18 15.11
N LEU A 38 -3.17 19.76 14.23
CA LEU A 38 -3.39 21.20 14.15
C LEU A 38 -4.30 21.68 15.28
N ASN A 39 -5.30 20.88 15.64
CA ASN A 39 -6.19 21.12 16.78
C ASN A 39 -6.91 19.83 17.20
N LYS A 40 -7.96 19.93 18.03
CA LYS A 40 -8.73 18.78 18.54
C LYS A 40 -9.43 17.97 17.43
N ARG A 41 -9.67 18.55 16.26
CA ARG A 41 -10.42 17.92 15.16
C ARG A 41 -9.56 17.71 13.90
N TRP A 42 -8.58 18.55 13.63
CA TRP A 42 -7.80 18.51 12.40
C TRP A 42 -6.41 17.94 12.62
N THR A 43 -6.01 17.03 11.72
CA THR A 43 -4.65 16.48 11.63
C THR A 43 -4.20 16.59 10.18
N ALA A 44 -3.02 17.16 9.95
CA ALA A 44 -2.34 17.13 8.65
C ALA A 44 -1.26 16.05 8.66
N GLY A 45 -1.02 15.43 7.52
CA GLY A 45 -0.02 14.39 7.33
C GLY A 45 0.75 14.57 6.04
N LEU A 46 2.01 14.19 6.06
CA LEU A 46 2.87 14.01 4.90
C LEU A 46 3.34 12.55 4.88
N GLY A 47 3.39 11.96 3.71
CA GLY A 47 3.81 10.57 3.55
C GLY A 47 4.74 10.38 2.37
N ALA A 48 5.62 9.38 2.49
CA ALA A 48 6.41 8.85 1.41
C ALA A 48 6.31 7.32 1.42
N GLU A 49 6.32 6.71 0.25
CA GLU A 49 6.24 5.26 0.09
C GLU A 49 7.22 4.81 -0.97
N TYR A 50 7.91 3.72 -0.70
CA TYR A 50 8.74 2.98 -1.62
C TYR A 50 8.23 1.55 -1.75
N ARG A 51 8.27 1.01 -2.95
CA ARG A 51 7.91 -0.38 -3.25
C ARG A 51 8.89 -1.00 -4.20
N ASN A 52 9.16 -2.28 -4.02
CA ASN A 52 9.79 -3.13 -5.02
C ASN A 52 8.94 -4.36 -5.33
N ARG A 53 9.35 -5.10 -6.35
CA ARG A 53 8.73 -6.32 -6.89
C ARG A 53 9.80 -7.26 -7.46
N ASP A 54 9.38 -8.32 -8.12
CA ASP A 54 10.26 -9.30 -8.78
C ASP A 54 11.31 -9.84 -7.80
N ASP A 55 10.83 -10.45 -6.68
CA ASP A 55 11.67 -10.93 -5.60
C ASP A 55 12.59 -9.85 -5.02
N MET A 56 12.05 -8.65 -4.84
CA MET A 56 12.74 -7.45 -4.33
C MET A 56 13.84 -6.90 -5.25
N LYS A 57 13.96 -7.39 -6.50
CA LYS A 57 15.03 -7.00 -7.44
C LYS A 57 14.70 -5.72 -8.22
N THR A 58 13.41 -5.45 -8.47
CA THR A 58 12.96 -4.34 -9.31
C THR A 58 12.27 -3.28 -8.48
N ASN A 59 12.66 -2.02 -8.64
CA ASN A 59 11.93 -0.89 -8.06
C ASN A 59 10.57 -0.79 -8.75
N ASP A 60 9.47 -0.77 -7.97
CA ASP A 60 8.10 -0.75 -8.49
C ASP A 60 7.48 0.65 -8.43
N ARG A 61 7.68 1.36 -7.28
CA ARG A 61 7.05 2.65 -7.05
C ARG A 61 7.79 3.50 -6.05
N PHE A 62 7.85 4.79 -6.34
CA PHE A 62 8.06 5.85 -5.37
C PHE A 62 6.79 6.70 -5.28
N SER A 63 6.39 7.11 -4.10
CA SER A 63 5.28 8.05 -3.97
C SER A 63 5.45 8.99 -2.78
N VAL A 64 4.95 10.20 -2.94
CA VAL A 64 4.88 11.20 -1.89
C VAL A 64 3.50 11.83 -1.88
N GLY A 65 3.03 12.25 -0.72
CA GLY A 65 1.70 12.83 -0.63
C GLY A 65 1.43 13.57 0.65
N ALA A 66 0.30 14.26 0.66
CA ALA A 66 -0.22 14.97 1.80
C ALA A 66 -1.68 14.59 2.04
N ASP A 67 -2.04 14.47 3.31
CA ASP A 67 -3.36 14.11 3.77
C ASP A 67 -3.86 15.08 4.83
N VAL A 68 -5.16 15.32 4.85
CA VAL A 68 -5.84 16.04 5.92
C VAL A 68 -6.95 15.16 6.46
N THR A 69 -7.00 15.03 7.77
CA THR A 69 -8.03 14.26 8.48
C THR A 69 -8.83 15.17 9.41
N TYR A 70 -10.15 15.07 9.31
CA TYR A 70 -11.10 15.72 10.20
C TYR A 70 -11.82 14.70 11.09
N LYS A 71 -11.73 14.91 12.39
CA LYS A 71 -12.46 14.11 13.39
C LYS A 71 -13.88 14.64 13.51
N ILE A 72 -14.84 13.94 12.90
CA ILE A 72 -16.27 14.31 12.96
C ILE A 72 -16.77 14.11 14.40
N ASN A 73 -16.50 12.92 14.96
CA ASN A 73 -16.82 12.57 16.35
C ASN A 73 -15.82 11.52 16.89
N ASN A 74 -16.13 10.86 18.00
CA ASN A 74 -15.20 9.91 18.64
C ASN A 74 -15.01 8.61 17.85
N TRP A 75 -15.95 8.24 17.01
CA TRP A 75 -15.93 6.99 16.25
C TRP A 75 -15.82 7.20 14.73
N LEU A 76 -16.00 8.43 14.22
CA LEU A 76 -16.01 8.72 12.77
C LEU A 76 -15.01 9.82 12.41
N LYS A 77 -14.21 9.56 11.37
CA LYS A 77 -13.26 10.49 10.77
C LYS A 77 -13.48 10.55 9.27
N ALA A 78 -13.33 11.74 8.69
CA ALA A 78 -13.20 11.95 7.25
C ALA A 78 -11.75 12.32 6.93
N SER A 79 -11.23 11.88 5.80
CA SER A 79 -9.91 12.31 5.32
C SER A 79 -9.89 12.47 3.81
N THR A 80 -9.06 13.39 3.35
CA THR A 80 -8.76 13.59 1.93
C THR A 80 -7.26 13.78 1.76
N GLY A 81 -6.75 13.47 0.58
CA GLY A 81 -5.35 13.63 0.29
C GLY A 81 -5.03 13.60 -1.19
N TYR A 82 -3.85 14.10 -1.50
CA TYR A 82 -3.24 14.06 -2.82
C TYR A 82 -1.89 13.37 -2.73
N TRP A 83 -1.65 12.46 -3.69
CA TRP A 83 -0.41 11.71 -3.80
C TRP A 83 0.11 11.78 -5.23
N LEU A 84 1.39 12.05 -5.36
CA LEU A 84 2.16 11.88 -6.58
C LEU A 84 2.86 10.53 -6.52
N LEU A 85 2.67 9.72 -7.56
CA LEU A 85 3.27 8.39 -7.66
C LEU A 85 4.13 8.36 -8.92
N ASP A 86 5.30 7.77 -8.84
CA ASP A 86 6.11 7.40 -9.98
C ASP A 86 6.22 5.88 -10.03
N ASP A 87 5.61 5.27 -11.04
CA ASP A 87 5.51 3.82 -11.21
C ASP A 87 6.45 3.34 -12.30
N HIS A 88 7.24 2.33 -12.00
CA HIS A 88 8.00 1.59 -12.97
C HIS A 88 7.09 0.65 -13.76
N ARG A 89 7.14 0.74 -15.10
CA ARG A 89 6.26 -0.01 -15.99
C ARG A 89 7.05 -0.74 -17.04
N TYR A 90 6.82 -2.02 -17.13
CA TYR A 90 7.25 -2.87 -18.19
C TYR A 90 6.02 -3.30 -19.01
N LYS A 91 5.97 -2.92 -20.30
CA LYS A 91 4.82 -3.23 -21.16
C LYS A 91 5.29 -3.86 -22.45
N VAL A 92 4.77 -5.03 -22.73
CA VAL A 92 4.97 -5.73 -24.00
C VAL A 92 3.77 -5.43 -24.91
N ASN A 93 4.00 -5.22 -26.21
CA ASN A 93 2.92 -5.01 -27.16
C ASN A 93 2.16 -6.33 -27.45
N ASP A 94 0.96 -6.24 -28.03
CA ASP A 94 0.09 -7.40 -28.28
C ASP A 94 0.73 -8.49 -29.13
N SER A 95 1.68 -8.13 -30.02
CA SER A 95 2.41 -9.11 -30.84
C SER A 95 3.60 -9.77 -30.11
N GLY A 96 3.93 -9.35 -28.88
CA GLY A 96 5.08 -9.84 -28.12
C GLY A 96 6.45 -9.43 -28.67
N LYS A 97 6.50 -8.61 -29.72
CA LYS A 97 7.74 -8.29 -30.46
C LYS A 97 8.45 -7.05 -29.98
N LYS A 98 7.77 -6.19 -29.20
CA LYS A 98 8.30 -4.92 -28.70
C LYS A 98 7.90 -4.73 -27.25
N TYR A 99 8.81 -4.13 -26.47
CA TYR A 99 8.52 -3.74 -25.11
C TYR A 99 8.92 -2.29 -24.85
N ALA A 100 8.32 -1.71 -23.81
CA ALA A 100 8.71 -0.43 -23.24
C ALA A 100 8.98 -0.63 -21.76
N ASP A 101 10.09 -0.09 -21.28
CA ASP A 101 10.48 -0.07 -19.87
C ASP A 101 10.69 1.39 -19.44
N TYR A 102 9.83 1.91 -18.56
CA TYR A 102 9.82 3.33 -18.22
C TYR A 102 9.18 3.65 -16.88
N TRP A 103 9.59 4.77 -16.32
CA TRP A 103 8.92 5.38 -15.17
C TRP A 103 7.82 6.33 -15.63
N GLY A 104 6.66 6.32 -14.94
CA GLY A 104 5.50 7.12 -15.31
C GLY A 104 4.76 7.70 -14.13
N LEU A 105 4.66 9.04 -14.12
CA LEU A 105 3.94 9.77 -13.09
C LEU A 105 2.45 9.47 -13.08
N ARG A 106 1.87 9.46 -11.89
CA ARG A 106 0.43 9.42 -11.65
C ARG A 106 0.03 10.40 -10.55
N HIS A 107 -1.07 11.04 -10.75
CA HIS A 107 -1.71 11.93 -9.79
C HIS A 107 -2.86 11.18 -9.13
N ARG A 108 -2.90 11.13 -7.81
CA ARG A 108 -3.96 10.45 -7.07
C ARG A 108 -4.59 11.38 -6.06
N VAL A 109 -5.92 11.51 -6.13
CA VAL A 109 -6.73 12.10 -5.09
C VAL A 109 -7.59 11.05 -4.41
N HIS A 110 -7.91 11.25 -3.15
CA HIS A 110 -8.83 10.35 -2.46
C HIS A 110 -9.65 11.08 -1.39
N VAL A 111 -10.81 10.52 -1.11
CA VAL A 111 -11.66 10.87 0.03
C VAL A 111 -11.99 9.59 0.78
N SER A 112 -11.94 9.63 2.10
CA SER A 112 -12.22 8.46 2.93
C SER A 112 -13.09 8.81 4.13
N LEU A 113 -13.94 7.85 4.51
CA LEU A 113 -14.61 7.82 5.80
C LEU A 113 -14.07 6.63 6.58
N THR A 114 -13.75 6.82 7.85
CA THR A 114 -13.26 5.76 8.73
C THR A 114 -14.09 5.76 10.01
N ALA A 115 -14.86 4.69 10.21
CA ALA A 115 -15.54 4.39 11.46
C ALA A 115 -14.67 3.47 12.30
N SER A 116 -14.56 3.72 13.62
CA SER A 116 -13.76 2.91 14.51
C SER A 116 -14.43 2.83 15.90
N GLN A 117 -14.57 1.61 16.40
CA GLN A 117 -15.15 1.37 17.73
C GLN A 117 -14.25 0.43 18.53
N SER A 118 -14.08 0.74 19.81
CA SER A 118 -13.29 -0.08 20.73
C SER A 118 -14.19 -0.88 21.67
N PHE A 119 -13.86 -2.16 21.82
CA PHE A 119 -14.50 -3.12 22.71
C PHE A 119 -13.40 -3.72 23.61
N GLY A 120 -13.25 -3.18 24.81
CA GLY A 120 -12.15 -3.54 25.70
C GLY A 120 -10.78 -3.27 25.06
N LYS A 121 -10.00 -4.33 24.84
CA LYS A 121 -8.68 -4.25 24.19
C LYS A 121 -8.73 -4.33 22.66
N PHE A 122 -9.89 -4.65 22.08
CA PHE A 122 -10.06 -4.73 20.62
C PHE A 122 -10.56 -3.40 20.07
N THR A 123 -10.07 -3.03 18.89
CA THR A 123 -10.60 -1.92 18.10
C THR A 123 -10.91 -2.45 16.71
N VAL A 124 -12.18 -2.34 16.31
CA VAL A 124 -12.65 -2.64 14.96
C VAL A 124 -12.76 -1.34 14.19
N SER A 125 -12.25 -1.29 12.97
CA SER A 125 -12.37 -0.13 12.09
C SER A 125 -12.75 -0.54 10.68
N LEU A 126 -13.69 0.20 10.09
CA LEU A 126 -14.12 0.13 8.72
C LEU A 126 -13.74 1.43 8.02
N ARG A 127 -13.06 1.35 6.89
CA ARG A 127 -12.71 2.50 6.05
C ARG A 127 -13.28 2.31 4.65
N GLU A 128 -14.09 3.25 4.23
CA GLU A 128 -14.52 3.44 2.86
C GLU A 128 -13.68 4.55 2.22
N ARG A 129 -13.11 4.28 1.03
CA ARG A 129 -12.29 5.24 0.31
C ARG A 129 -12.64 5.24 -1.17
N TRP A 130 -13.09 6.36 -1.67
CA TRP A 130 -13.06 6.65 -3.09
C TRP A 130 -11.69 7.21 -3.46
N GLN A 131 -11.13 6.74 -4.58
CA GLN A 131 -9.84 7.13 -5.09
C GLN A 131 -9.92 7.34 -6.60
N TYR A 132 -9.45 8.47 -7.07
CA TYR A 132 -9.22 8.75 -8.49
C TYR A 132 -7.73 8.82 -8.76
N THR A 133 -7.24 8.09 -9.77
CA THR A 133 -5.85 8.11 -10.19
C THR A 133 -5.78 8.48 -11.66
N TYR A 134 -5.10 9.57 -11.99
CA TYR A 134 -4.85 10.03 -13.34
C TYR A 134 -3.40 9.75 -13.73
N ARG A 135 -3.20 9.15 -14.90
CA ARG A 135 -1.92 8.94 -15.56
C ARG A 135 -1.87 9.92 -16.74
N PRO A 136 -0.93 10.88 -16.78
CA PRO A 136 -0.69 11.72 -17.94
C PRO A 136 -0.28 10.91 -19.17
N GLU A 137 -0.46 11.49 -20.33
CA GLU A 137 0.10 10.99 -21.58
C GLU A 137 1.63 10.95 -21.48
N LYS A 138 2.24 9.92 -22.07
CA LYS A 138 3.69 9.78 -22.12
C LYS A 138 4.14 9.06 -23.38
N THR A 139 5.04 9.70 -24.13
CA THR A 139 5.77 9.07 -25.24
C THR A 139 7.04 8.43 -24.70
N VAL A 140 7.29 7.20 -25.10
CA VAL A 140 8.46 6.41 -24.67
C VAL A 140 9.04 5.64 -25.84
N GLN A 141 10.36 5.43 -25.82
CA GLN A 141 11.03 4.53 -26.74
C GLN A 141 10.62 3.08 -26.45
N ARG A 142 10.32 2.31 -27.50
CA ARG A 142 10.15 0.86 -27.43
C ARG A 142 11.39 0.16 -27.99
N TYR A 143 11.62 -1.05 -27.48
CA TYR A 143 12.73 -1.91 -27.87
C TYR A 143 12.19 -3.23 -28.42
N LYS A 144 12.94 -3.87 -29.30
CA LYS A 144 12.60 -5.20 -29.82
C LYS A 144 12.91 -6.27 -28.79
N THR A 145 11.95 -7.16 -28.54
CA THR A 145 12.10 -8.25 -27.55
C THR A 145 13.23 -9.24 -27.95
N LYS A 146 13.59 -9.29 -29.24
CA LYS A 146 14.55 -10.26 -29.74
C LYS A 146 16.01 -9.92 -29.42
N ASP A 147 16.38 -8.64 -29.51
CA ASP A 147 17.77 -8.18 -29.48
C ASP A 147 17.98 -6.86 -28.75
N ASP A 148 16.96 -6.39 -28.02
CA ASP A 148 16.93 -5.12 -27.28
C ASP A 148 17.29 -3.88 -28.14
N SER A 149 17.28 -3.99 -29.47
CA SER A 149 17.50 -2.85 -30.33
C SER A 149 16.33 -1.88 -30.30
N GLU A 150 16.60 -0.59 -30.49
CA GLU A 150 15.56 0.43 -30.60
C GLU A 150 14.58 0.09 -31.72
N ALA A 151 13.30 0.25 -31.44
CA ALA A 151 12.24 0.01 -32.40
C ALA A 151 11.59 1.32 -32.86
N ASP A 152 10.61 1.80 -32.09
CA ASP A 152 9.84 3.01 -32.39
C ASP A 152 9.42 3.69 -31.09
N GLU A 153 9.07 4.93 -31.20
CA GLU A 153 8.40 5.63 -30.11
C GLU A 153 6.91 5.26 -30.06
N HIS A 154 6.38 5.17 -28.85
CA HIS A 154 4.95 4.93 -28.64
C HIS A 154 4.39 5.88 -27.57
N THR A 155 3.27 6.51 -27.90
CA THR A 155 2.57 7.40 -27.01
C THR A 155 1.44 6.66 -26.27
N TYR A 156 1.59 6.52 -24.97
CA TYR A 156 0.54 6.02 -24.09
C TYR A 156 -0.36 7.18 -23.67
N SER A 157 -1.60 7.19 -24.16
CA SER A 157 -2.60 8.22 -23.84
C SER A 157 -2.85 8.38 -22.37
N GLY A 158 -3.20 9.58 -21.96
CA GLY A 158 -3.64 9.86 -20.60
C GLY A 158 -4.88 9.06 -20.23
N LYS A 159 -4.92 8.51 -19.00
CA LYS A 159 -6.05 7.68 -18.52
C LYS A 159 -6.34 7.95 -17.05
N GLY A 160 -7.62 8.15 -16.73
CA GLY A 160 -8.12 8.23 -15.38
C GLY A 160 -8.77 6.93 -14.93
N LYS A 161 -8.64 6.58 -13.65
CA LYS A 161 -9.28 5.39 -13.06
C LYS A 161 -9.86 5.72 -11.69
N ASN A 162 -11.14 5.38 -11.51
CA ASN A 162 -11.84 5.44 -10.22
C ASN A 162 -11.77 4.07 -9.55
N VAL A 163 -11.50 4.04 -8.26
CA VAL A 163 -11.49 2.82 -7.46
C VAL A 163 -12.10 3.09 -6.09
N TRP A 164 -13.03 2.23 -5.67
CA TRP A 164 -13.51 2.15 -4.30
C TRP A 164 -12.65 1.15 -3.52
N ARG A 165 -12.26 1.53 -2.31
CA ARG A 165 -11.46 0.69 -1.44
C ARG A 165 -12.15 0.56 -0.09
N ASN A 166 -12.55 -0.67 0.26
CA ASN A 166 -13.23 -0.98 1.50
C ASN A 166 -12.26 -1.76 2.39
N ARG A 167 -11.94 -1.26 3.58
CA ARG A 167 -10.98 -1.89 4.49
C ARG A 167 -11.59 -2.16 5.85
N LEU A 168 -11.62 -3.43 6.22
CA LEU A 168 -11.92 -3.88 7.58
C LEU A 168 -10.61 -4.21 8.31
N GLN A 169 -10.46 -3.72 9.53
CA GLN A 169 -9.31 -4.01 10.37
C GLN A 169 -9.74 -4.27 11.81
N VAL A 170 -9.16 -5.31 12.42
CA VAL A 170 -9.28 -5.60 13.85
C VAL A 170 -7.89 -5.46 14.47
N LYS A 171 -7.76 -4.59 15.47
CA LYS A 171 -6.52 -4.33 16.21
C LYS A 171 -6.70 -4.72 17.67
N TYR A 172 -5.71 -5.39 18.24
CA TYR A 172 -5.68 -5.79 19.65
C TYR A 172 -4.61 -5.01 20.42
N LYS A 173 -4.97 -4.37 21.51
CA LYS A 173 -4.04 -3.69 22.42
C LYS A 173 -3.42 -4.72 23.38
N ALA A 174 -2.41 -5.47 22.89
CA ALA A 174 -1.74 -6.48 23.70
C ALA A 174 -1.01 -5.85 24.89
N THR A 175 -0.24 -4.77 24.62
CA THR A 175 0.45 -3.97 25.63
C THR A 175 0.34 -2.47 25.30
N SER A 176 1.00 -1.61 26.06
CA SER A 176 1.15 -0.18 25.71
C SER A 176 1.97 0.03 24.43
N VAL A 177 2.91 -0.88 24.16
CA VAL A 177 3.85 -0.83 23.04
C VAL A 177 3.31 -1.61 21.84
N PHE A 178 2.89 -2.86 22.01
CA PHE A 178 2.52 -3.77 20.92
C PHE A 178 1.02 -3.81 20.66
N ARG A 179 0.63 -3.61 19.42
CA ARG A 179 -0.76 -3.60 18.95
C ARG A 179 -0.89 -4.40 17.66
N PRO A 180 -0.92 -5.75 17.76
CA PRO A 180 -1.13 -6.59 16.60
C PRO A 180 -2.50 -6.32 15.96
N TYR A 181 -2.58 -6.54 14.65
CA TYR A 181 -3.80 -6.38 13.89
C TYR A 181 -3.87 -7.35 12.72
N VAL A 182 -5.09 -7.59 12.26
CA VAL A 182 -5.39 -8.21 10.96
C VAL A 182 -6.28 -7.28 10.17
N ARG A 183 -6.15 -7.28 8.84
CA ARG A 183 -6.99 -6.47 7.96
C ARG A 183 -7.25 -7.17 6.62
N ALA A 184 -8.41 -6.88 6.05
CA ALA A 184 -8.75 -7.19 4.67
C ALA A 184 -9.14 -5.89 3.95
N GLU A 185 -8.74 -5.74 2.70
CA GLU A 185 -9.03 -4.56 1.90
C GLU A 185 -9.36 -4.97 0.46
N SER A 186 -10.54 -4.58 -0.03
CA SER A 186 -10.96 -4.77 -1.42
C SER A 186 -10.74 -3.51 -2.24
N TYR A 187 -10.50 -3.70 -3.53
CA TYR A 187 -10.37 -2.66 -4.55
C TYR A 187 -11.39 -2.95 -5.64
N VAL A 188 -12.35 -2.06 -5.80
CA VAL A 188 -13.48 -2.20 -6.73
C VAL A 188 -13.46 -1.05 -7.72
N GLY A 189 -13.19 -1.34 -8.99
CA GLY A 189 -13.25 -0.42 -10.11
C GLY A 189 -14.51 -0.70 -10.94
N LYS A 190 -14.38 -1.24 -12.13
CA LYS A 190 -15.49 -1.78 -12.91
C LYS A 190 -16.05 -3.08 -12.32
N GLY A 191 -15.21 -3.81 -11.59
CA GLY A 191 -15.51 -5.02 -10.85
C GLY A 191 -14.55 -5.12 -9.66
N LEU A 192 -14.50 -6.26 -8.99
CA LEU A 192 -13.52 -6.56 -7.97
C LEU A 192 -12.15 -6.78 -8.65
N GLU A 193 -11.23 -5.82 -8.47
CA GLU A 193 -9.92 -5.87 -9.12
C GLU A 193 -8.90 -6.64 -8.29
N LYS A 194 -8.89 -6.40 -6.98
CA LYS A 194 -7.96 -7.08 -6.06
C LYS A 194 -8.44 -7.09 -4.63
N MET A 195 -7.93 -8.08 -3.90
CA MET A 195 -8.02 -8.17 -2.45
C MET A 195 -6.62 -8.12 -1.83
N ARG A 196 -6.54 -7.52 -0.65
CA ARG A 196 -5.34 -7.51 0.19
C ARG A 196 -5.67 -7.98 1.58
N TYR A 197 -4.91 -8.95 2.05
CA TYR A 197 -4.99 -9.46 3.42
C TYR A 197 -3.68 -9.12 4.11
N ALA A 198 -3.73 -8.61 5.33
CA ALA A 198 -2.53 -8.31 6.07
C ALA A 198 -2.65 -8.70 7.53
N ALA A 199 -1.55 -9.19 8.07
CA ALA A 199 -1.33 -9.36 9.49
C ALA A 199 -0.07 -8.57 9.88
N GLY A 200 -0.13 -7.82 10.98
CA GLY A 200 0.98 -6.97 11.38
C GLY A 200 0.89 -6.51 12.82
N THR A 201 1.84 -5.69 13.20
CA THR A 201 1.85 -5.06 14.53
C THR A 201 2.31 -3.61 14.45
N GLU A 202 1.55 -2.73 15.10
CA GLU A 202 1.99 -1.37 15.40
C GLU A 202 2.80 -1.41 16.70
N ILE A 203 4.05 -0.93 16.63
CA ILE A 203 4.99 -0.84 17.75
C ILE A 203 5.13 0.62 18.14
N ARG A 204 4.54 1.04 19.25
CA ARG A 204 4.62 2.41 19.77
C ARG A 204 5.78 2.55 20.71
N ILE A 205 6.85 3.18 20.29
CA ILE A 205 8.00 3.46 21.16
C ILE A 205 7.62 4.52 22.20
N ASN A 206 6.92 5.58 21.75
CA ASN A 206 6.43 6.64 22.62
C ASN A 206 5.22 7.35 21.97
N LYS A 207 4.86 8.55 22.45
CA LYS A 207 3.73 9.32 21.91
C LYS A 207 4.00 9.88 20.50
N ARG A 208 5.27 10.00 20.10
CA ARG A 208 5.68 10.60 18.83
C ARG A 208 6.11 9.57 17.80
N HIS A 209 6.69 8.45 18.23
CA HIS A 209 7.34 7.47 17.34
C HIS A 209 6.60 6.14 17.36
N SER A 210 6.16 5.69 16.20
CA SER A 210 5.61 4.35 16.00
C SER A 210 6.16 3.69 14.74
N PHE A 211 6.35 2.38 14.81
CA PHE A 211 6.70 1.52 13.69
C PHE A 211 5.51 0.61 13.37
N ASP A 212 5.41 0.20 12.11
CA ASP A 212 4.47 -0.81 11.63
C ASP A 212 5.25 -1.88 10.91
N VAL A 213 5.08 -3.12 11.31
CA VAL A 213 5.65 -4.28 10.60
C VAL A 213 4.50 -5.17 10.23
N LYS A 214 4.39 -5.49 8.94
CA LYS A 214 3.27 -6.27 8.41
C LYS A 214 3.71 -7.23 7.32
N TYR A 215 3.07 -8.37 7.27
CA TYR A 215 2.99 -9.21 6.10
C TYR A 215 1.67 -8.92 5.39
N LEU A 216 1.71 -8.83 4.07
CA LEU A 216 0.54 -8.57 3.24
C LEU A 216 0.55 -9.52 2.05
N TYR A 217 -0.57 -10.21 1.83
CA TYR A 217 -0.84 -10.96 0.62
C TYR A 217 -1.81 -10.17 -0.26
N GLN A 218 -1.44 -9.98 -1.52
CA GLN A 218 -2.27 -9.35 -2.54
C GLN A 218 -2.70 -10.39 -3.55
N HIS A 219 -4.00 -10.54 -3.74
CA HIS A 219 -4.60 -11.37 -4.78
C HIS A 219 -5.26 -10.49 -5.83
N LEU A 220 -4.95 -10.74 -7.10
CA LEU A 220 -5.51 -10.03 -8.25
C LEU A 220 -6.63 -10.84 -8.89
N TYR A 221 -7.77 -10.20 -9.13
CA TYR A 221 -8.89 -10.76 -9.91
C TYR A 221 -8.91 -10.22 -11.34
N ASP A 222 -8.34 -9.05 -11.56
CA ASP A 222 -8.21 -8.38 -12.85
C ASP A 222 -6.76 -7.91 -12.99
N ASP A 223 -6.00 -8.62 -13.81
CA ASP A 223 -4.56 -8.43 -14.00
C ASP A 223 -4.25 -7.80 -15.36
N GLU A 224 -4.91 -6.66 -15.67
CA GLU A 224 -4.66 -5.88 -16.91
C GLU A 224 -3.17 -5.50 -17.09
N ASP A 225 -2.40 -5.45 -16.01
CA ASP A 225 -1.00 -5.01 -16.03
C ASP A 225 0.00 -6.17 -15.79
N ASN A 226 -0.43 -7.45 -15.77
CA ASN A 226 0.40 -8.64 -15.45
C ASN A 226 1.17 -8.49 -14.12
N GLU A 227 0.51 -7.95 -13.11
CA GLU A 227 1.16 -7.71 -11.80
C GLU A 227 1.31 -8.99 -10.97
N GLY A 228 0.51 -10.02 -11.21
CA GLY A 228 0.48 -11.27 -10.46
C GLY A 228 0.11 -11.14 -8.98
N ASP A 229 -0.11 -12.24 -8.32
CA ASP A 229 -0.28 -12.29 -6.86
C ASP A 229 1.05 -11.99 -6.17
N ARG A 230 1.00 -11.36 -4.98
CA ARG A 230 2.22 -10.90 -4.30
C ARG A 230 2.21 -11.14 -2.81
N HIS A 231 3.36 -11.59 -2.31
CA HIS A 231 3.70 -11.62 -0.89
C HIS A 231 4.56 -10.40 -0.55
N ILE A 232 4.14 -9.60 0.41
CA ILE A 232 4.77 -8.30 0.67
C ILE A 232 5.12 -8.18 2.14
N LEU A 233 6.40 -7.89 2.42
CA LEU A 233 6.83 -7.41 3.72
C LEU A 233 6.68 -5.88 3.75
N GLY A 234 5.89 -5.35 4.68
CA GLY A 234 5.69 -3.91 4.85
C GLY A 234 6.37 -3.40 6.12
N LEU A 235 7.12 -2.33 5.98
CA LEU A 235 7.77 -1.60 7.07
C LEU A 235 7.30 -0.16 7.06
N GLY A 236 6.75 0.32 8.15
CA GLY A 236 6.25 1.68 8.29
C GLY A 236 6.88 2.39 9.48
N TYR A 237 7.11 3.69 9.35
CA TYR A 237 7.45 4.57 10.45
C TYR A 237 6.54 5.80 10.44
N THR A 238 6.05 6.19 11.62
CA THR A 238 5.23 7.39 11.78
C THR A 238 5.79 8.27 12.90
N LEU A 239 6.01 9.55 12.55
CA LEU A 239 6.33 10.62 13.48
C LEU A 239 5.09 11.47 13.72
N SER A 240 4.63 11.56 14.97
CA SER A 240 3.50 12.42 15.41
C SER A 240 4.01 13.65 16.14
N LEU A 241 3.67 14.85 15.62
CA LEU A 241 4.06 16.17 16.13
C LEU A 241 2.92 16.86 16.88
#